data_d0bd8095638afe283fa9b31d5ad89bbb
#
_entry.id   d0bd8095638afe283fa9b31d5ad89bbb
#
_cell.length_a   1.000
_cell.length_b   1.000
_cell.length_c   1.000
_cell.angle_alpha   90.00
_cell.angle_beta   90.00
_cell.angle_gamma   90.00
#
_symmetry.space_group_name_H-M   'P 1'
#
loop_
_entity.id
_entity.type
_entity.pdbx_description
1 polymer ?
#
loop_
_entity_poly.entity_id
_entity_poly.type
_entity_poly.pdbx_seq_one_letter_code
_entity_poly.pdbx_strand_id
1 'polypeptide(L)'
;DNDEKLRDKQYDGKELINSDTLIDTHGAYVVAPRHVAKALNVPFVAATKITHDIETKMGIEGSRKLHMWFMPGENPQVPKGKKDNTHYNVYGAHVVANALADALAEQVPALKKHIRHYDYVVNAEGRGNFMTLQQAVDAVPANQPATILVLGGKWKNPSHVAGKQIKYVLQFGASIEK
;
A
#
# COMPACT_ATOMS: atom_id res chain seq x y z
N ASP A 1 -9.53 -15.46 -19.68
CA ASP A 1 -9.57 -14.30 -18.78
C ASP A 1 -9.05 -14.74 -17.42
N ASN A 2 -7.92 -14.18 -16.95
CA ASN A 2 -7.27 -14.63 -15.72
C ASN A 2 -8.16 -14.43 -14.47
N ASP A 3 -9.12 -13.50 -14.52
CA ASP A 3 -10.04 -13.26 -13.42
C ASP A 3 -11.07 -14.40 -13.24
N GLU A 4 -11.35 -15.17 -14.28
CA GLU A 4 -12.21 -16.35 -14.15
C GLU A 4 -11.51 -17.50 -13.43
N LYS A 5 -10.19 -17.62 -13.58
CA LYS A 5 -9.39 -18.65 -12.89
C LYS A 5 -9.20 -18.36 -11.39
N LEU A 6 -9.29 -17.10 -10.97
CA LEU A 6 -9.23 -16.72 -9.56
C LEU A 6 -10.50 -17.10 -8.79
N ARG A 7 -11.61 -17.39 -9.50
CA ARG A 7 -12.90 -17.74 -8.88
C ARG A 7 -13.04 -19.21 -8.50
N ASP A 8 -12.19 -20.08 -8.99
CA ASP A 8 -12.36 -21.53 -8.84
C ASP A 8 -12.03 -22.07 -7.46
N LYS A 9 -11.46 -21.24 -6.58
CA LYS A 9 -11.22 -21.58 -5.18
C LYS A 9 -12.22 -20.86 -4.28
N GLN A 10 -13.37 -21.48 -4.06
CA GLN A 10 -14.31 -20.99 -3.07
C GLN A 10 -13.73 -21.16 -1.66
N TYR A 11 -13.81 -20.09 -0.87
CA TYR A 11 -13.54 -20.16 0.56
C TYR A 11 -14.60 -21.05 1.22
N ASP A 12 -14.18 -22.13 1.86
CA ASP A 12 -15.06 -23.11 2.50
C ASP A 12 -15.44 -22.76 3.95
N GLY A 13 -15.12 -21.56 4.40
CA GLY A 13 -15.38 -21.08 5.74
C GLY A 13 -14.39 -21.58 6.81
N LYS A 14 -13.39 -22.38 6.44
CA LYS A 14 -12.37 -22.83 7.39
C LYS A 14 -11.28 -21.78 7.51
N GLU A 15 -10.78 -21.61 8.72
CA GLU A 15 -9.64 -20.73 8.97
C GLU A 15 -8.40 -21.28 8.24
N LEU A 16 -7.92 -20.53 7.29
CA LEU A 16 -6.73 -20.89 6.50
C LEU A 16 -5.50 -20.33 7.19
N ILE A 17 -4.86 -21.20 7.92
CA ILE A 17 -3.63 -20.89 8.63
C ILE A 17 -2.46 -21.15 7.66
N ASN A 18 -1.69 -20.11 7.33
CA ASN A 18 -0.40 -20.19 6.62
C ASN A 18 -0.42 -21.06 5.35
N SER A 19 -1.25 -20.69 4.39
CA SER A 19 -1.22 -21.29 3.07
C SER A 19 -0.29 -20.50 2.14
N ASP A 20 0.50 -21.19 1.31
CA ASP A 20 1.25 -20.59 0.20
C ASP A 20 0.34 -20.10 -0.94
N THR A 21 -0.94 -20.27 -0.77
CA THR A 21 -1.95 -19.90 -1.77
C THR A 21 -2.74 -18.69 -1.27
N LEU A 22 -2.71 -17.62 -2.06
CA LEU A 22 -3.60 -16.48 -1.83
C LEU A 22 -5.04 -16.89 -2.14
N ILE A 23 -5.95 -16.63 -1.22
CA ILE A 23 -7.35 -17.01 -1.34
C ILE A 23 -8.17 -15.79 -1.65
N ASP A 24 -8.85 -15.84 -2.80
CA ASP A 24 -9.82 -14.83 -3.20
C ASP A 24 -11.23 -15.27 -2.75
N THR A 25 -11.83 -14.46 -1.90
CA THR A 25 -13.19 -14.67 -1.40
C THR A 25 -14.26 -13.87 -2.13
N HIS A 26 -13.87 -13.06 -3.15
CA HIS A 26 -14.79 -12.15 -3.82
C HIS A 26 -15.73 -12.85 -4.81
N GLY A 27 -15.35 -14.02 -5.33
CA GLY A 27 -16.19 -14.84 -6.22
C GLY A 27 -16.68 -14.05 -7.45
N ALA A 28 -17.95 -14.18 -7.77
CA ALA A 28 -18.57 -13.53 -8.93
C ALA A 28 -18.62 -11.99 -8.86
N TYR A 29 -18.42 -11.39 -7.69
CA TYR A 29 -18.45 -9.93 -7.54
C TYR A 29 -17.35 -9.21 -8.32
N VAL A 30 -16.22 -9.86 -8.62
CA VAL A 30 -15.14 -9.25 -9.42
C VAL A 30 -15.47 -9.16 -10.89
N VAL A 31 -16.44 -9.92 -11.39
CA VAL A 31 -16.81 -9.98 -12.81
C VAL A 31 -17.83 -8.91 -13.18
N ALA A 32 -18.79 -8.66 -12.30
CA ALA A 32 -19.88 -7.72 -12.56
C ALA A 32 -19.39 -6.31 -12.93
N PRO A 33 -18.44 -5.68 -12.18
CA PRO A 33 -17.94 -4.35 -12.54
C PRO A 33 -17.27 -4.30 -13.91
N ARG A 34 -16.55 -5.35 -14.30
CA ARG A 34 -15.94 -5.46 -15.64
C ARG A 34 -16.98 -5.47 -16.74
N HIS A 35 -18.04 -6.26 -16.58
CA HIS A 35 -19.13 -6.32 -17.56
C HIS A 35 -19.86 -4.98 -17.68
N VAL A 36 -20.12 -4.32 -16.56
CA VAL A 36 -20.76 -3.00 -16.55
C VAL A 36 -19.86 -1.97 -17.25
N ALA A 37 -18.58 -1.92 -16.91
CA ALA A 37 -17.63 -1.00 -17.53
C ALA A 37 -17.57 -1.21 -19.06
N LYS A 38 -17.53 -2.47 -19.51
CA LYS A 38 -17.56 -2.80 -20.95
C LYS A 38 -18.87 -2.35 -21.60
N ALA A 39 -20.01 -2.61 -20.95
CA ALA A 39 -21.33 -2.24 -21.49
C ALA A 39 -21.50 -0.72 -21.60
N LEU A 40 -20.94 0.04 -20.66
CA LEU A 40 -20.99 1.50 -20.62
C LEU A 40 -19.83 2.18 -21.36
N ASN A 41 -18.89 1.39 -21.92
CA ASN A 41 -17.69 1.89 -22.58
C ASN A 41 -16.88 2.87 -21.69
N VAL A 42 -16.70 2.52 -20.40
CA VAL A 42 -15.90 3.30 -19.46
C VAL A 42 -14.60 2.59 -19.12
N PRO A 43 -13.52 3.33 -18.79
CA PRO A 43 -12.25 2.72 -18.34
C PRO A 43 -12.44 1.79 -17.15
N PHE A 44 -11.73 0.68 -17.14
CA PHE A 44 -11.78 -0.31 -16.06
C PHE A 44 -10.38 -0.68 -15.58
N VAL A 45 -10.18 -0.60 -14.25
CA VAL A 45 -8.95 -1.06 -13.59
C VAL A 45 -9.26 -2.37 -12.88
N ALA A 46 -8.53 -3.43 -13.23
CA ALA A 46 -8.68 -4.76 -12.64
C ALA A 46 -8.00 -4.82 -11.25
N ALA A 47 -8.58 -4.14 -10.27
CA ALA A 47 -8.00 -3.98 -8.92
C ALA A 47 -7.68 -5.32 -8.26
N THR A 48 -8.59 -6.31 -8.34
CA THR A 48 -8.39 -7.65 -7.77
C THR A 48 -7.15 -8.33 -8.36
N LYS A 49 -6.95 -8.22 -9.69
CA LYS A 49 -5.75 -8.78 -10.32
C LYS A 49 -4.47 -8.09 -9.83
N ILE A 50 -4.50 -6.77 -9.73
CA ILE A 50 -3.34 -5.97 -9.30
C ILE A 50 -2.96 -6.33 -7.86
N THR A 51 -3.91 -6.38 -6.94
CA THR A 51 -3.66 -6.75 -5.54
C THR A 51 -3.17 -8.19 -5.42
N HIS A 52 -3.79 -9.12 -6.15
CA HIS A 52 -3.37 -10.52 -6.20
C HIS A 52 -1.91 -10.65 -6.66
N ASP A 53 -1.54 -9.96 -7.74
CA ASP A 53 -0.17 -10.02 -8.28
C ASP A 53 0.86 -9.44 -7.29
N ILE A 54 0.52 -8.33 -6.60
CA ILE A 54 1.37 -7.73 -5.56
C ILE A 54 1.59 -8.73 -4.42
N GLU A 55 0.53 -9.27 -3.86
CA GLU A 55 0.59 -10.15 -2.70
C GLU A 55 1.27 -11.48 -3.02
N THR A 56 0.99 -12.07 -4.18
CA THR A 56 1.64 -13.30 -4.65
C THR A 56 3.15 -13.08 -4.84
N LYS A 57 3.53 -11.95 -5.44
CA LYS A 57 4.95 -11.61 -5.64
C LYS A 57 5.69 -11.40 -4.32
N MET A 58 5.03 -10.83 -3.31
CA MET A 58 5.62 -10.60 -1.99
C MET A 58 5.67 -11.88 -1.14
N GLY A 59 4.88 -12.87 -1.45
CA GLY A 59 4.76 -14.10 -0.66
C GLY A 59 4.11 -13.86 0.72
N ILE A 60 4.01 -14.91 1.53
CA ILE A 60 3.28 -14.88 2.82
C ILE A 60 3.80 -13.78 3.75
N GLU A 61 5.09 -13.77 4.03
CA GLU A 61 5.68 -12.83 4.98
C GLU A 61 5.69 -11.38 4.46
N GLY A 62 5.84 -11.23 3.14
CA GLY A 62 5.78 -9.92 2.49
C GLY A 62 4.36 -9.34 2.47
N SER A 63 3.36 -10.16 2.14
CA SER A 63 1.97 -9.72 2.10
C SER A 63 1.43 -9.35 3.49
N ARG A 64 1.87 -10.04 4.56
CA ARG A 64 1.55 -9.64 5.95
C ARG A 64 1.97 -8.21 6.26
N LYS A 65 3.09 -7.72 5.70
CA LYS A 65 3.54 -6.34 5.88
C LYS A 65 2.60 -5.31 5.25
N LEU A 66 1.77 -5.72 4.30
CA LEU A 66 0.74 -4.85 3.71
C LEU A 66 -0.51 -4.74 4.60
N HIS A 67 -0.74 -5.74 5.44
CA HIS A 67 -1.96 -5.87 6.23
C HIS A 67 -1.80 -5.40 7.68
N MET A 68 -2.89 -5.40 8.42
CA MET A 68 -2.88 -4.97 9.82
C MET A 68 -2.35 -6.10 10.73
N TRP A 69 -1.07 -6.41 10.51
CA TRP A 69 -0.28 -7.35 11.31
C TRP A 69 0.71 -6.58 12.16
N PHE A 70 0.44 -6.48 13.46
CA PHE A 70 1.26 -5.76 14.43
C PHE A 70 1.44 -6.61 15.68
N MET A 71 2.66 -6.63 16.19
CA MET A 71 2.93 -7.18 17.51
C MET A 71 2.44 -6.20 18.60
N PRO A 72 2.18 -6.67 19.83
CA PRO A 72 1.85 -5.77 20.93
C PRO A 72 2.90 -4.66 21.11
N GLY A 73 2.45 -3.41 21.18
CA GLY A 73 3.31 -2.23 21.33
C GLY A 73 3.96 -1.73 20.04
N GLU A 74 3.84 -2.42 18.92
CA GLU A 74 4.44 -2.03 17.64
C GLU A 74 3.75 -0.80 17.01
N ASN A 75 2.45 -0.70 17.16
CA ASN A 75 1.67 0.41 16.63
C ASN A 75 0.78 1.03 17.70
N PRO A 76 0.87 2.36 17.97
CA PRO A 76 0.08 3.01 19.02
C PRO A 76 -1.43 2.98 18.79
N GLN A 77 -1.88 2.81 17.54
CA GLN A 77 -3.31 2.69 17.21
C GLN A 77 -3.88 1.30 17.53
N VAL A 78 -3.01 0.30 17.67
CA VAL A 78 -3.38 -1.08 18.01
C VAL A 78 -2.42 -1.62 19.08
N PRO A 79 -2.43 -1.07 20.32
CA PRO A 79 -1.42 -1.34 21.34
C PRO A 79 -1.36 -2.81 21.79
N LYS A 80 -2.43 -3.56 21.61
CA LYS A 80 -2.49 -5.01 21.91
C LYS A 80 -1.99 -5.88 20.75
N GLY A 81 -1.56 -5.28 19.65
CA GLY A 81 -1.28 -5.97 18.40
C GLY A 81 -2.55 -6.36 17.64
N LYS A 82 -2.38 -6.81 16.41
CA LYS A 82 -3.47 -7.29 15.55
C LYS A 82 -2.91 -8.29 14.54
N LYS A 83 -3.70 -9.31 14.20
CA LYS A 83 -3.41 -10.25 13.11
C LYS A 83 -4.61 -10.27 12.18
N ASP A 84 -4.55 -9.48 11.13
CA ASP A 84 -5.66 -9.28 10.20
C ASP A 84 -5.12 -9.39 8.77
N ASN A 85 -5.60 -10.36 8.02
CA ASN A 85 -5.20 -10.64 6.64
C ASN A 85 -6.10 -9.94 5.60
N THR A 86 -7.08 -9.14 6.05
CA THR A 86 -8.10 -8.56 5.18
C THR A 86 -7.88 -7.06 4.97
N HIS A 87 -7.55 -6.34 6.04
CA HIS A 87 -7.43 -4.89 5.99
C HIS A 87 -5.99 -4.47 5.80
N TYR A 88 -5.73 -3.66 4.80
CA TYR A 88 -4.42 -3.04 4.61
C TYR A 88 -4.09 -2.09 5.76
N ASN A 89 -2.83 -2.09 6.17
CA ASN A 89 -2.27 -1.00 6.95
C ASN A 89 -1.94 0.18 6.01
N VAL A 90 -1.43 1.29 6.55
CA VAL A 90 -1.15 2.49 5.75
C VAL A 90 -0.10 2.21 4.68
N TYR A 91 0.91 1.40 4.96
CA TYR A 91 1.90 1.01 3.96
C TYR A 91 1.26 0.21 2.81
N GLY A 92 0.49 -0.83 3.13
CA GLY A 92 -0.21 -1.62 2.12
C GLY A 92 -1.17 -0.79 1.29
N ALA A 93 -1.93 0.11 1.93
CA ALA A 93 -2.82 1.03 1.23
C ALA A 93 -2.05 1.92 0.23
N HIS A 94 -0.87 2.42 0.58
CA HIS A 94 -0.03 3.20 -0.34
C HIS A 94 0.52 2.35 -1.49
N VAL A 95 1.01 1.15 -1.22
CA VAL A 95 1.51 0.24 -2.26
C VAL A 95 0.41 -0.06 -3.29
N VAL A 96 -0.77 -0.42 -2.80
CA VAL A 96 -1.92 -0.73 -3.66
C VAL A 96 -2.43 0.52 -4.40
N ALA A 97 -2.56 1.66 -3.70
CA ALA A 97 -3.02 2.90 -4.31
C ALA A 97 -2.08 3.37 -5.43
N ASN A 98 -0.77 3.27 -5.27
CA ASN A 98 0.19 3.59 -6.32
C ASN A 98 -0.02 2.70 -7.55
N ALA A 99 -0.14 1.40 -7.37
CA ALA A 99 -0.35 0.47 -8.48
C ALA A 99 -1.70 0.70 -9.20
N LEU A 100 -2.77 1.01 -8.44
CA LEU A 100 -4.07 1.34 -9.01
C LEU A 100 -4.04 2.69 -9.75
N ALA A 101 -3.33 3.67 -9.24
CA ALA A 101 -3.16 4.99 -9.87
C ALA A 101 -2.43 4.86 -11.22
N ASP A 102 -1.37 4.04 -11.27
CA ASP A 102 -0.64 3.77 -12.51
C ASP A 102 -1.52 3.06 -13.53
N ALA A 103 -2.23 2.01 -13.12
CA ALA A 103 -3.15 1.30 -13.99
C ALA A 103 -4.29 2.21 -14.49
N LEU A 104 -4.80 3.12 -13.66
CA LEU A 104 -5.78 4.12 -14.07
C LEU A 104 -5.19 5.09 -15.10
N ALA A 105 -3.95 5.53 -14.92
CA ALA A 105 -3.28 6.42 -15.85
C ALA A 105 -2.96 5.75 -17.20
N GLU A 106 -2.81 4.44 -17.23
CA GLU A 106 -2.73 3.66 -18.48
C GLU A 106 -4.05 3.67 -19.22
N GLN A 107 -5.17 3.48 -18.53
CA GLN A 107 -6.51 3.51 -19.09
C GLN A 107 -6.98 4.92 -19.49
N VAL A 108 -6.53 5.94 -18.75
CA VAL A 108 -6.88 7.36 -18.94
C VAL A 108 -5.61 8.21 -19.00
N PRO A 109 -4.91 8.29 -20.14
CA PRO A 109 -3.60 8.93 -20.28
C PRO A 109 -3.55 10.40 -19.81
N ALA A 110 -4.67 11.11 -19.87
CA ALA A 110 -4.76 12.50 -19.39
C ALA A 110 -4.45 12.64 -17.87
N LEU A 111 -4.58 11.56 -17.11
CA LEU A 111 -4.31 11.53 -15.67
C LEU A 111 -2.83 11.35 -15.32
N LYS A 112 -1.98 10.89 -16.26
CA LYS A 112 -0.54 10.65 -15.99
C LYS A 112 0.15 11.83 -15.33
N LYS A 113 -0.11 13.06 -15.77
CA LYS A 113 0.49 14.28 -15.22
C LYS A 113 0.09 14.58 -13.77
N HIS A 114 -0.93 13.93 -13.26
CA HIS A 114 -1.45 14.13 -11.91
C HIS A 114 -1.02 13.04 -10.93
N ILE A 115 -0.45 11.93 -11.40
CA ILE A 115 0.02 10.85 -10.55
C ILE A 115 1.18 11.34 -9.68
N ARG A 116 1.17 10.94 -8.41
CA ARG A 116 2.22 11.21 -7.42
C ARG A 116 2.56 9.91 -6.71
N HIS A 117 3.83 9.60 -6.62
CA HIS A 117 4.34 8.44 -5.88
C HIS A 117 5.20 8.89 -4.70
N TYR A 118 5.07 8.15 -3.61
CA TYR A 118 5.86 8.33 -2.40
C TYR A 118 6.46 6.98 -2.01
N ASP A 119 7.75 6.96 -1.74
CA ASP A 119 8.44 5.73 -1.32
C ASP A 119 8.12 5.41 0.13
N TYR A 120 8.00 6.44 0.95
CA TYR A 120 7.65 6.33 2.37
C TYR A 120 6.67 7.39 2.81
N VAL A 121 5.92 7.06 3.86
CA VAL A 121 4.99 7.96 4.53
C VAL A 121 5.35 8.02 6.00
N VAL A 122 5.46 9.22 6.57
CA VAL A 122 5.76 9.45 7.99
C VAL A 122 4.56 10.06 8.69
N ASN A 123 4.15 9.42 9.79
CA ASN A 123 3.06 9.91 10.64
C ASN A 123 3.28 9.50 12.10
N ALA A 124 3.28 10.46 13.02
CA ALA A 124 3.55 10.23 14.44
C ALA A 124 2.50 9.35 15.14
N GLU A 125 1.31 9.21 14.55
CA GLU A 125 0.23 8.40 15.08
C GLU A 125 0.23 6.96 14.55
N GLY A 126 1.30 6.53 13.85
CA GLY A 126 1.39 5.17 13.30
C GLY A 126 0.54 4.93 12.04
N ARG A 127 0.13 6.00 11.33
CA ARG A 127 -0.62 5.93 10.07
C ARG A 127 0.30 6.02 8.84
N GLY A 128 1.57 5.75 9.00
CA GLY A 128 2.59 5.76 7.95
C GLY A 128 3.51 4.55 8.06
N ASN A 129 4.51 4.51 7.19
CA ASN A 129 5.58 3.50 7.27
C ASN A 129 6.41 3.68 8.53
N PHE A 130 6.60 4.93 8.94
CA PHE A 130 7.45 5.31 10.07
C PHE A 130 6.77 6.38 10.93
N MET A 131 7.10 6.37 12.20
CA MET A 131 6.59 7.34 13.18
C MET A 131 7.51 8.55 13.37
N THR A 132 8.72 8.51 12.84
CA THR A 132 9.67 9.63 12.87
C THR A 132 10.35 9.84 11.52
N LEU A 133 10.76 11.09 11.23
CA LEU A 133 11.55 11.37 10.02
C LEU A 133 12.89 10.66 10.02
N GLN A 134 13.51 10.49 11.18
CA GLN A 134 14.78 9.78 11.29
C GLN A 134 14.66 8.33 10.83
N GLN A 135 13.61 7.61 11.30
CA GLN A 135 13.36 6.24 10.86
C GLN A 135 13.19 6.13 9.34
N ALA A 136 12.45 7.08 8.74
CA ALA A 136 12.28 7.09 7.29
C ALA A 136 13.59 7.37 6.55
N VAL A 137 14.38 8.31 7.02
CA VAL A 137 15.70 8.63 6.44
C VAL A 137 16.64 7.44 6.55
N ASP A 138 16.66 6.76 7.69
CA ASP A 138 17.51 5.59 7.92
C ASP A 138 17.15 4.43 6.98
N ALA A 139 15.86 4.27 6.67
CA ALA A 139 15.35 3.23 5.77
C ALA A 139 15.64 3.49 4.28
N VAL A 140 15.94 4.73 3.87
CA VAL A 140 16.29 5.04 2.48
C VAL A 140 17.62 4.36 2.13
N PRO A 141 17.68 3.52 1.09
CA PRO A 141 18.94 2.91 0.66
C PRO A 141 19.95 3.98 0.21
N ALA A 142 21.22 3.73 0.45
CA ALA A 142 22.28 4.56 -0.10
C ALA A 142 22.23 4.52 -1.64
N ASN A 143 22.50 5.66 -2.29
CA ASN A 143 22.52 5.80 -3.75
C ASN A 143 21.17 5.59 -4.48
N GLN A 144 20.06 5.60 -3.76
CA GLN A 144 18.73 5.59 -4.36
C GLN A 144 17.97 6.86 -3.93
N PRO A 145 17.39 7.62 -4.90
CA PRO A 145 16.55 8.74 -4.56
C PRO A 145 15.26 8.23 -3.92
N ALA A 146 14.75 8.96 -2.92
CA ALA A 146 13.48 8.63 -2.29
C ALA A 146 12.62 9.89 -2.06
N THR A 147 11.32 9.74 -2.22
CA THR A 147 10.33 10.76 -1.88
C THR A 147 9.58 10.34 -0.63
N ILE A 148 9.66 11.15 0.41
CA ILE A 148 9.01 10.90 1.69
C ILE A 148 7.83 11.87 1.85
N LEU A 149 6.61 11.33 1.94
CA LEU A 149 5.44 12.10 2.31
C LEU A 149 5.41 12.27 3.84
N VAL A 150 5.40 13.53 4.29
CA VAL A 150 5.35 13.89 5.70
C VAL A 150 3.94 14.38 6.03
N LEU A 151 3.21 13.60 6.81
CA LEU A 151 1.85 13.95 7.23
C LEU A 151 1.88 15.01 8.34
N GLY A 152 0.74 15.66 8.60
CA GLY A 152 0.64 16.83 9.48
C GLY A 152 1.38 16.71 10.82
N GLY A 153 1.86 17.82 11.33
CA GLY A 153 2.58 17.93 12.61
C GLY A 153 3.92 18.66 12.51
N LYS A 154 4.56 18.86 13.68
CA LYS A 154 5.91 19.43 13.77
C LYS A 154 6.92 18.30 13.90
N TRP A 155 7.91 18.30 13.02
CA TRP A 155 8.87 17.23 12.91
C TRP A 155 10.27 17.73 13.21
N LYS A 156 11.03 16.97 14.00
CA LYS A 156 12.45 17.23 14.20
C LYS A 156 13.19 17.00 12.89
N ASN A 157 14.13 17.90 12.57
CA ASN A 157 15.01 17.70 11.43
C ASN A 157 15.84 16.41 11.64
N PRO A 158 15.78 15.45 10.70
CA PRO A 158 16.56 14.23 10.83
C PRO A 158 18.05 14.52 10.68
N SER A 159 18.88 13.69 11.30
CA SER A 159 20.31 13.73 11.07
C SER A 159 20.60 13.45 9.60
N HIS A 160 21.45 14.29 9.00
CA HIS A 160 21.81 14.10 7.59
C HIS A 160 22.62 12.82 7.41
N VAL A 161 22.21 11.96 6.52
CA VAL A 161 22.97 10.77 6.14
C VAL A 161 23.63 11.05 4.79
N ALA A 162 24.94 11.14 4.78
CA ALA A 162 25.70 11.40 3.55
C ALA A 162 25.36 10.37 2.46
N GLY A 163 25.22 10.84 1.23
CA GLY A 163 24.96 10.01 0.05
C GLY A 163 23.49 9.66 -0.21
N LYS A 164 22.55 10.08 0.65
CA LYS A 164 21.11 9.88 0.40
C LYS A 164 20.50 11.08 -0.31
N GLN A 165 19.72 10.81 -1.36
CA GLN A 165 18.95 11.82 -2.10
C GLN A 165 17.49 11.73 -1.67
N ILE A 166 17.06 12.62 -0.77
CA ILE A 166 15.72 12.58 -0.18
C ILE A 166 14.95 13.85 -0.54
N LYS A 167 13.76 13.66 -1.09
CA LYS A 167 12.77 14.71 -1.31
C LYS A 167 11.67 14.57 -0.27
N TYR A 168 11.47 15.60 0.55
CA TYR A 168 10.31 15.68 1.44
C TYR A 168 9.14 16.36 0.73
N VAL A 169 7.96 15.75 0.85
CA VAL A 169 6.68 16.35 0.46
C VAL A 169 5.87 16.56 1.72
N LEU A 170 5.73 17.81 2.13
CA LEU A 170 4.99 18.16 3.34
C LEU A 170 3.51 18.27 3.01
N GLN A 171 2.67 17.50 3.71
CA GLN A 171 1.23 17.67 3.68
C GLN A 171 0.86 18.99 4.40
N PHE A 172 -0.30 19.53 4.07
CA PHE A 172 -0.81 20.72 4.76
C PHE A 172 -0.78 20.53 6.28
N GLY A 173 -0.19 21.49 6.99
CA GLY A 173 -0.01 21.44 8.45
C GLY A 173 1.25 20.67 8.91
N ALA A 174 2.05 20.14 7.99
CA ALA A 174 3.36 19.58 8.33
C ALA A 174 4.46 20.62 8.26
N SER A 175 5.39 20.58 9.21
CA SER A 175 6.61 21.41 9.21
C SER A 175 7.79 20.62 9.76
N ILE A 176 8.99 20.86 9.20
CA ILE A 176 10.25 20.33 9.73
C ILE A 176 10.97 21.50 10.42
N GLU A 177 11.27 21.32 11.71
CA GLU A 177 12.00 22.30 12.52
C GLU A 177 13.45 22.39 12.02
N LYS A 178 14.01 23.61 12.03
CA LYS A 178 15.40 23.83 11.63
C LYS A 178 16.39 23.38 12.70
#